data_5bf62ef15f9e9d7ba88e0dd83139d39f
#
_entry.id   5bf62ef15f9e9d7ba88e0dd83139d39f
#
_cell.length_a   1.000
_cell.length_b   1.000
_cell.length_c   1.000
_cell.angle_alpha   90.00
_cell.angle_beta   90.00
_cell.angle_gamma   90.00
#
_symmetry.space_group_name_H-M   'P 1'
#
loop_
_entity.id
_entity.type
_entity.pdbx_description
1 polymer ?
#
loop_
_entity_poly.entity_id
_entity_poly.type
_entity_poly.pdbx_seq_one_letter_code
_entity_poly.pdbx_strand_id
1 'polypeptide(L)'
;INDCLRLGKEDYTIRTALLEQRFIDGDYASAKQLEERLWSELFNSTTKEFISAKLDERDLRHEKQGGQRYMVEPNVKEGKGGLRDLQSLFWIAKYLYRVKEQSELVELGMLRKDEFIKFQEAESFLWAIRCHLHILTKRPSDQLSFDLQVEIATKLGYQDTKARRAVEVFMQDYFTHATRVGDITRIFLTALEAKHVKEMPLLQRIFRRLPQVKDPYTVLQNRLSVKSFEVFLEDKLNLLRLFEEALRTGLLIHPDAMRLVSANIHLFDDEMRQDKEAQRIFMDLLIKHGNPERALRRMNELGALAAFIPEFQPIVAMMQFNMYHSYTVDEHTIQCISNLAKIEREELMEELPIASSILKKGANRRILYSSLLL
;
A
#
# COMPACT_ATOMS: atom_id res chain seq x y z
N ILE A 1 6.51 -3.83 -38.68
CA ILE A 1 6.66 -2.59 -37.88
C ILE A 1 5.37 -1.78 -37.88
N ASN A 2 4.76 -1.48 -39.06
CA ASN A 2 3.54 -0.67 -39.12
C ASN A 2 2.37 -1.27 -38.33
N ASP A 3 2.19 -2.60 -38.38
CA ASP A 3 1.15 -3.28 -37.58
C ASP A 3 1.42 -3.20 -36.08
N CYS A 4 2.67 -3.29 -35.65
CA CYS A 4 3.03 -3.08 -34.23
C CYS A 4 2.64 -1.68 -33.77
N LEU A 5 2.92 -0.65 -34.56
CA LEU A 5 2.55 0.71 -34.24
C LEU A 5 1.04 0.91 -34.20
N ARG A 6 0.32 0.38 -35.20
CA ARG A 6 -1.15 0.47 -35.26
C ARG A 6 -1.80 -0.23 -34.05
N LEU A 7 -1.47 -1.50 -33.84
CA LEU A 7 -2.03 -2.30 -32.74
C LEU A 7 -1.64 -1.74 -31.37
N GLY A 8 -0.41 -1.24 -31.20
CA GLY A 8 0.04 -0.60 -29.99
C GLY A 8 -0.69 0.73 -29.68
N LYS A 9 -1.26 1.42 -30.69
CA LYS A 9 -2.15 2.57 -30.47
C LYS A 9 -3.54 2.18 -30.00
N GLU A 10 -4.04 1.04 -30.46
CA GLU A 10 -5.41 0.57 -30.21
C GLU A 10 -5.52 -0.21 -28.89
N ASP A 11 -4.48 -0.93 -28.46
CA ASP A 11 -4.51 -1.84 -27.30
C ASP A 11 -3.33 -1.58 -26.34
N TYR A 12 -3.65 -1.29 -25.07
CA TYR A 12 -2.65 -1.05 -24.01
C TYR A 12 -1.89 -2.31 -23.60
N THR A 13 -2.46 -3.51 -23.78
CA THR A 13 -1.78 -4.77 -23.49
C THR A 13 -0.67 -5.00 -24.53
N ILE A 14 -1.00 -4.79 -25.82
CA ILE A 14 -0.03 -4.86 -26.91
C ILE A 14 1.03 -3.77 -26.73
N ARG A 15 0.62 -2.55 -26.38
CA ARG A 15 1.55 -1.43 -26.10
C ARG A 15 2.54 -1.79 -25.00
N THR A 16 2.07 -2.41 -23.92
CA THR A 16 2.91 -2.88 -22.81
C THR A 16 3.86 -4.00 -23.25
N ALA A 17 3.38 -4.94 -24.07
CA ALA A 17 4.22 -6.01 -24.62
C ALA A 17 5.32 -5.44 -25.53
N LEU A 18 5.01 -4.43 -26.35
CA LEU A 18 6.00 -3.73 -27.18
C LEU A 18 7.02 -2.94 -26.35
N LEU A 19 6.63 -2.41 -25.18
CA LEU A 19 7.53 -1.74 -24.25
C LEU A 19 8.53 -2.72 -23.62
N GLU A 20 8.13 -3.98 -23.42
CA GLU A 20 8.94 -5.07 -22.86
C GLU A 20 9.70 -5.88 -23.93
N GLN A 21 9.68 -5.43 -25.19
CA GLN A 21 10.42 -6.12 -26.27
C GLN A 21 11.90 -6.23 -25.97
N ARG A 22 12.50 -7.34 -26.40
CA ARG A 22 13.95 -7.55 -26.36
C ARG A 22 14.38 -8.30 -27.62
N PHE A 23 15.52 -7.95 -28.16
CA PHE A 23 16.12 -8.71 -29.24
C PHE A 23 16.62 -10.06 -28.70
N ILE A 24 16.29 -11.14 -29.41
CA ILE A 24 16.74 -12.51 -29.09
C ILE A 24 17.65 -12.98 -30.18
N ASP A 25 17.20 -12.97 -31.44
CA ASP A 25 17.91 -13.43 -32.61
C ASP A 25 17.31 -12.85 -33.91
N GLY A 26 18.02 -12.94 -35.04
CA GLY A 26 17.57 -12.47 -36.35
C GLY A 26 18.20 -11.15 -36.79
N ASP A 27 17.48 -10.36 -37.58
CA ASP A 27 17.99 -9.09 -38.10
C ASP A 27 17.93 -7.98 -37.04
N TYR A 28 19.10 -7.66 -36.48
CA TYR A 28 19.25 -6.62 -35.47
C TYR A 28 18.90 -5.22 -36.02
N ALA A 29 19.12 -4.94 -37.33
CA ALA A 29 18.80 -3.66 -37.91
C ALA A 29 17.27 -3.40 -37.88
N SER A 30 16.49 -4.41 -38.24
CA SER A 30 15.01 -4.37 -38.14
C SER A 30 14.53 -4.22 -36.71
N ALA A 31 15.13 -4.88 -35.74
CA ALA A 31 14.81 -4.77 -34.33
C ALA A 31 15.07 -3.34 -33.81
N LYS A 32 16.22 -2.79 -34.15
CA LYS A 32 16.59 -1.40 -33.80
C LYS A 32 15.65 -0.36 -34.45
N GLN A 33 15.32 -0.55 -35.73
CA GLN A 33 14.36 0.30 -36.41
C GLN A 33 12.97 0.25 -35.75
N LEU A 34 12.52 -0.93 -35.31
CA LEU A 34 11.26 -1.05 -34.56
C LEU A 34 11.32 -0.25 -33.25
N GLU A 35 12.38 -0.40 -32.47
CA GLU A 35 12.56 0.33 -31.21
C GLU A 35 12.53 1.85 -31.43
N GLU A 36 13.30 2.36 -32.38
CA GLU A 36 13.35 3.80 -32.70
C GLU A 36 11.99 4.35 -33.12
N ARG A 37 11.25 3.61 -33.94
CA ARG A 37 9.92 4.00 -34.39
C ARG A 37 8.87 3.91 -33.27
N LEU A 38 8.93 2.91 -32.39
CA LEU A 38 8.05 2.82 -31.23
C LEU A 38 8.22 4.04 -30.33
N TRP A 39 9.46 4.48 -30.07
CA TRP A 39 9.71 5.67 -29.26
C TRP A 39 9.27 6.96 -29.97
N SER A 40 9.58 7.15 -31.23
CA SER A 40 9.26 8.39 -31.95
C SER A 40 7.79 8.54 -32.30
N GLU A 41 7.09 7.45 -32.67
CA GLU A 41 5.74 7.50 -33.23
C GLU A 41 4.64 7.05 -32.25
N LEU A 42 5.00 6.37 -31.14
CA LEU A 42 4.02 5.86 -30.18
C LEU A 42 4.29 6.36 -28.76
N PHE A 43 5.39 5.97 -28.14
CA PHE A 43 5.58 6.14 -26.70
C PHE A 43 5.69 7.60 -26.27
N ASN A 44 6.48 8.42 -26.96
CA ASN A 44 6.67 9.82 -26.59
C ASN A 44 5.39 10.66 -26.64
N SER A 45 4.50 10.37 -27.59
CA SER A 45 3.27 11.14 -27.80
C SER A 45 2.12 10.73 -26.89
N THR A 46 2.19 9.54 -26.26
CA THR A 46 1.07 8.93 -25.52
C THR A 46 1.37 8.69 -24.03
N THR A 47 2.37 9.38 -23.47
CA THR A 47 2.85 9.16 -22.11
C THR A 47 1.77 9.40 -21.04
N LYS A 48 1.06 10.54 -21.10
CA LYS A 48 0.01 10.86 -20.12
C LYS A 48 -1.14 9.86 -20.16
N GLU A 49 -1.54 9.48 -21.36
CA GLU A 49 -2.59 8.49 -21.64
C GLU A 49 -2.25 7.11 -21.09
N PHE A 50 -1.02 6.64 -21.34
CA PHE A 50 -0.54 5.36 -20.84
C PHE A 50 -0.51 5.30 -19.32
N ILE A 51 -0.03 6.37 -18.65
CA ILE A 51 0.00 6.44 -17.19
C ILE A 51 -1.42 6.37 -16.63
N SER A 52 -2.34 7.20 -17.15
CA SER A 52 -3.74 7.19 -16.70
C SER A 52 -4.35 5.80 -16.86
N ALA A 53 -4.22 5.20 -18.05
CA ALA A 53 -4.75 3.88 -18.33
C ALA A 53 -4.18 2.78 -17.41
N LYS A 54 -2.87 2.84 -17.07
CA LYS A 54 -2.25 1.88 -16.14
C LYS A 54 -2.70 2.07 -14.69
N LEU A 55 -2.98 3.30 -14.28
CA LEU A 55 -3.54 3.58 -12.95
C LEU A 55 -5.00 3.12 -12.85
N ASP A 56 -5.80 3.40 -13.86
CA ASP A 56 -7.20 2.96 -13.93
C ASP A 56 -7.28 1.41 -13.97
N GLU A 57 -6.44 0.76 -14.80
CA GLU A 57 -6.31 -0.70 -14.84
C GLU A 57 -5.99 -1.29 -13.46
N ARG A 58 -5.05 -0.66 -12.73
CA ARG A 58 -4.68 -1.09 -11.37
C ARG A 58 -5.87 -0.99 -10.42
N ASP A 59 -6.57 0.13 -10.43
CA ASP A 59 -7.66 0.36 -9.49
C ASP A 59 -8.84 -0.60 -9.76
N LEU A 60 -9.22 -0.81 -11.02
CA LEU A 60 -10.21 -1.82 -11.42
C LEU A 60 -9.78 -3.25 -11.05
N ARG A 61 -8.48 -3.56 -11.19
CA ARG A 61 -7.94 -4.86 -10.82
C ARG A 61 -8.05 -5.07 -9.31
N HIS A 62 -7.67 -4.07 -8.51
CA HIS A 62 -7.80 -4.14 -7.06
C HIS A 62 -9.25 -4.35 -6.62
N GLU A 63 -10.21 -3.65 -7.22
CA GLU A 63 -11.64 -3.86 -6.94
C GLU A 63 -12.08 -5.29 -7.23
N LYS A 64 -11.72 -5.84 -8.40
CA LYS A 64 -12.02 -7.23 -8.78
C LYS A 64 -11.44 -8.27 -7.83
N GLN A 65 -10.33 -7.94 -7.17
CA GLN A 65 -9.66 -8.80 -6.19
C GLN A 65 -10.10 -8.49 -4.73
N GLY A 66 -11.28 -7.87 -4.55
CA GLY A 66 -11.84 -7.57 -3.23
C GLY A 66 -11.32 -6.30 -2.58
N GLY A 67 -10.49 -5.51 -3.25
CA GLY A 67 -10.01 -4.19 -2.78
C GLY A 67 -9.05 -4.21 -1.58
N GLN A 68 -8.87 -5.37 -0.94
CA GLN A 68 -8.10 -5.55 0.29
C GLN A 68 -6.75 -6.25 0.02
N ARG A 69 -5.73 -5.90 0.83
CA ARG A 69 -4.40 -6.53 0.76
C ARG A 69 -4.32 -7.78 1.62
N TYR A 70 -5.05 -7.82 2.70
CA TYR A 70 -4.93 -8.81 3.76
C TYR A 70 -5.95 -9.94 3.65
N MET A 71 -6.37 -10.26 2.42
CA MET A 71 -7.19 -11.44 2.13
C MET A 71 -6.40 -12.71 2.42
N VAL A 72 -6.99 -13.65 3.15
CA VAL A 72 -6.29 -14.90 3.57
C VAL A 72 -5.99 -15.85 2.42
N GLU A 73 -6.73 -15.78 1.32
CA GLU A 73 -6.42 -16.48 0.06
C GLU A 73 -6.14 -15.45 -1.04
N PRO A 74 -4.92 -14.87 -1.09
CA PRO A 74 -4.64 -13.79 -2.03
C PRO A 74 -4.31 -14.29 -3.42
N ASN A 75 -4.55 -13.44 -4.44
CA ASN A 75 -3.96 -13.61 -5.75
C ASN A 75 -2.56 -12.97 -5.78
N VAL A 76 -1.52 -13.79 -5.90
CA VAL A 76 -0.11 -13.38 -5.80
C VAL A 76 0.31 -12.40 -6.89
N LYS A 77 -0.34 -12.47 -8.06
CA LYS A 77 -0.05 -11.62 -9.21
C LYS A 77 -0.96 -10.38 -9.24
N GLU A 78 -2.28 -10.59 -9.24
CA GLU A 78 -3.24 -9.54 -9.52
C GLU A 78 -3.80 -8.87 -8.24
N GLY A 79 -3.61 -9.50 -7.06
CA GLY A 79 -4.04 -8.95 -5.78
C GLY A 79 -3.29 -7.65 -5.41
N LYS A 80 -3.87 -6.88 -4.50
CA LYS A 80 -3.28 -5.64 -4.00
C LYS A 80 -2.00 -5.95 -3.22
N GLY A 81 -0.88 -5.41 -3.66
CA GLY A 81 0.44 -5.74 -3.15
C GLY A 81 1.08 -6.95 -3.84
N GLY A 82 0.51 -7.43 -4.94
CA GLY A 82 1.05 -8.52 -5.75
C GLY A 82 2.04 -8.06 -6.84
N LEU A 83 2.55 -9.03 -7.59
CA LEU A 83 3.57 -8.81 -8.63
C LEU A 83 3.16 -7.77 -9.67
N ARG A 84 1.89 -7.69 -10.03
CA ARG A 84 1.41 -6.76 -11.06
C ARG A 84 1.55 -5.30 -10.62
N ASP A 85 1.52 -5.03 -9.32
CA ASP A 85 1.74 -3.68 -8.81
C ASP A 85 3.19 -3.23 -9.07
N LEU A 86 4.18 -4.08 -8.78
CA LEU A 86 5.59 -3.82 -9.07
C LEU A 86 5.85 -3.67 -10.58
N GLN A 87 5.30 -4.58 -11.38
CA GLN A 87 5.42 -4.52 -12.84
C GLN A 87 4.83 -3.24 -13.42
N SER A 88 3.65 -2.83 -12.95
CA SER A 88 3.00 -1.60 -13.41
C SER A 88 3.83 -0.36 -13.10
N LEU A 89 4.49 -0.29 -11.94
CA LEU A 89 5.42 0.79 -11.60
C LEU A 89 6.60 0.84 -12.57
N PHE A 90 7.20 -0.32 -12.85
CA PHE A 90 8.35 -0.39 -13.74
C PHE A 90 7.97 -0.04 -15.17
N TRP A 91 6.81 -0.46 -15.67
CA TRP A 91 6.30 -0.06 -16.99
C TRP A 91 6.06 1.45 -17.09
N ILE A 92 5.51 2.07 -16.06
CA ILE A 92 5.35 3.53 -16.01
C ILE A 92 6.73 4.21 -16.05
N ALA A 93 7.70 3.71 -15.27
CA ALA A 93 9.07 4.24 -15.28
C ALA A 93 9.75 4.08 -16.63
N LYS A 94 9.66 2.89 -17.26
CA LYS A 94 10.15 2.65 -18.63
C LYS A 94 9.56 3.64 -19.63
N TYR A 95 8.25 3.81 -19.57
CA TYR A 95 7.55 4.68 -20.49
C TYR A 95 7.93 6.16 -20.35
N LEU A 96 8.13 6.62 -19.13
CA LEU A 96 8.45 8.03 -18.82
C LEU A 96 9.92 8.36 -18.98
N TYR A 97 10.80 7.50 -18.46
CA TYR A 97 12.21 7.80 -18.26
C TYR A 97 13.11 6.95 -19.13
N ARG A 98 12.57 6.02 -19.92
CA ARG A 98 13.30 5.09 -20.77
C ARG A 98 14.29 4.21 -20.00
N VAL A 99 14.00 3.94 -18.72
CA VAL A 99 14.83 3.04 -17.91
C VAL A 99 14.83 1.65 -18.52
N LYS A 100 15.98 1.00 -18.52
CA LYS A 100 16.17 -0.38 -18.99
C LYS A 100 16.16 -1.35 -17.83
N GLU A 101 16.79 -0.95 -16.73
CA GLU A 101 16.96 -1.75 -15.53
C GLU A 101 16.25 -1.11 -14.33
N GLN A 102 15.74 -1.95 -13.41
CA GLN A 102 15.05 -1.49 -12.21
C GLN A 102 15.94 -0.65 -11.28
N SER A 103 17.26 -0.90 -11.28
CA SER A 103 18.25 -0.15 -10.47
C SER A 103 18.28 1.35 -10.81
N GLU A 104 17.98 1.71 -12.06
CA GLU A 104 17.92 3.10 -12.49
C GLU A 104 16.84 3.93 -11.76
N LEU A 105 15.84 3.27 -11.12
CA LEU A 105 14.86 3.96 -10.27
C LEU A 105 15.52 4.68 -9.07
N VAL A 106 16.65 4.17 -8.59
CA VAL A 106 17.44 4.81 -7.53
C VAL A 106 18.17 6.04 -8.06
N GLU A 107 18.79 5.93 -9.24
CA GLU A 107 19.51 7.03 -9.90
C GLU A 107 18.56 8.19 -10.25
N LEU A 108 17.33 7.86 -10.64
CA LEU A 108 16.27 8.83 -10.91
C LEU A 108 15.68 9.47 -9.63
N GLY A 109 16.09 9.01 -8.43
CA GLY A 109 15.54 9.47 -7.16
C GLY A 109 14.06 9.11 -6.94
N MET A 110 13.55 8.11 -7.66
CA MET A 110 12.19 7.59 -7.48
C MET A 110 12.09 6.67 -6.27
N LEU A 111 13.13 5.92 -6.00
CA LEU A 111 13.30 5.07 -4.82
C LEU A 111 14.63 5.38 -4.13
N ARG A 112 14.69 5.21 -2.82
CA ARG A 112 15.95 5.16 -2.06
C ARG A 112 16.58 3.78 -2.20
N LYS A 113 17.86 3.66 -1.91
CA LYS A 113 18.59 2.39 -2.02
C LYS A 113 17.98 1.29 -1.13
N ASP A 114 17.61 1.63 0.11
CA ASP A 114 16.96 0.69 1.03
C ASP A 114 15.54 0.27 0.56
N GLU A 115 14.81 1.18 -0.07
CA GLU A 115 13.50 0.90 -0.68
C GLU A 115 13.65 -0.02 -1.90
N PHE A 116 14.70 0.18 -2.69
CA PHE A 116 14.99 -0.68 -3.83
C PHE A 116 15.36 -2.11 -3.39
N ILE A 117 16.14 -2.27 -2.31
CA ILE A 117 16.41 -3.60 -1.73
C ILE A 117 15.10 -4.28 -1.33
N LYS A 118 14.22 -3.57 -0.63
CA LYS A 118 12.89 -4.10 -0.26
C LYS A 118 12.02 -4.45 -1.48
N PHE A 119 12.14 -3.69 -2.56
CA PHE A 119 11.48 -3.98 -3.84
C PHE A 119 11.96 -5.33 -4.39
N GLN A 120 13.27 -5.54 -4.49
CA GLN A 120 13.86 -6.77 -5.02
C GLN A 120 13.54 -8.00 -4.14
N GLU A 121 13.59 -7.85 -2.82
CA GLU A 121 13.21 -8.91 -1.88
C GLU A 121 11.74 -9.32 -2.08
N ALA A 122 10.83 -8.35 -2.15
CA ALA A 122 9.41 -8.62 -2.32
C ALA A 122 9.12 -9.25 -3.70
N GLU A 123 9.75 -8.74 -4.76
CA GLU A 123 9.60 -9.30 -6.10
C GLU A 123 10.08 -10.74 -6.16
N SER A 124 11.27 -11.02 -5.64
CA SER A 124 11.85 -12.37 -5.61
C SER A 124 10.98 -13.35 -4.82
N PHE A 125 10.49 -12.93 -3.66
CA PHE A 125 9.62 -13.74 -2.82
C PHE A 125 8.29 -14.07 -3.52
N LEU A 126 7.63 -13.08 -4.10
CA LEU A 126 6.36 -13.28 -4.81
C LEU A 126 6.55 -14.14 -6.08
N TRP A 127 7.67 -14.00 -6.78
CA TRP A 127 8.01 -14.87 -7.91
C TRP A 127 8.24 -16.32 -7.47
N ALA A 128 8.95 -16.56 -6.38
CA ALA A 128 9.15 -17.90 -5.84
C ALA A 128 7.80 -18.58 -5.54
N ILE A 129 6.88 -17.90 -4.87
CA ILE A 129 5.53 -18.42 -4.60
C ILE A 129 4.81 -18.72 -5.91
N ARG A 130 4.82 -17.79 -6.87
CA ARG A 130 4.13 -17.96 -8.14
C ARG A 130 4.68 -19.14 -8.95
N CYS A 131 5.98 -19.34 -8.98
CA CYS A 131 6.60 -20.49 -9.63
C CYS A 131 6.15 -21.81 -8.97
N HIS A 132 6.14 -21.87 -7.64
CA HIS A 132 5.63 -23.05 -6.92
C HIS A 132 4.15 -23.30 -7.21
N LEU A 133 3.30 -22.25 -7.23
CA LEU A 133 1.90 -22.38 -7.62
C LEU A 133 1.74 -23.03 -9.00
N HIS A 134 2.48 -22.55 -10.02
CA HIS A 134 2.39 -23.09 -11.37
C HIS A 134 2.90 -24.54 -11.46
N ILE A 135 3.97 -24.88 -10.75
CA ILE A 135 4.51 -26.23 -10.69
C ILE A 135 3.52 -27.19 -10.03
N LEU A 136 2.96 -26.81 -8.89
CA LEU A 136 2.02 -27.64 -8.12
C LEU A 136 0.70 -27.85 -8.87
N THR A 137 0.14 -26.78 -9.41
CA THR A 137 -1.15 -26.83 -10.08
C THR A 137 -1.07 -27.31 -11.54
N LYS A 138 0.13 -27.37 -12.12
CA LYS A 138 0.38 -27.65 -13.55
C LYS A 138 -0.42 -26.76 -14.52
N ARG A 139 -0.73 -25.54 -14.07
CA ARG A 139 -1.48 -24.52 -14.82
C ARG A 139 -1.11 -23.12 -14.35
N PRO A 140 -1.39 -22.04 -15.12
CA PRO A 140 -1.08 -20.67 -14.73
C PRO A 140 -2.09 -20.16 -13.67
N SER A 141 -2.05 -20.76 -12.47
CA SER A 141 -2.87 -20.34 -11.32
C SER A 141 -2.07 -19.41 -10.43
N ASP A 142 -2.62 -18.25 -10.15
CA ASP A 142 -1.99 -17.23 -9.29
C ASP A 142 -2.72 -17.10 -7.93
N GLN A 143 -3.73 -17.96 -7.67
CA GLN A 143 -4.50 -17.98 -6.42
C GLN A 143 -3.81 -18.84 -5.38
N LEU A 144 -3.45 -18.24 -4.25
CA LEU A 144 -2.82 -18.89 -3.11
C LEU A 144 -3.89 -19.41 -2.13
N SER A 145 -4.54 -20.53 -2.50
CA SER A 145 -5.56 -21.18 -1.67
C SER A 145 -4.97 -21.84 -0.42
N PHE A 146 -5.80 -22.09 0.60
CA PHE A 146 -5.36 -22.70 1.86
C PHE A 146 -4.51 -23.97 1.67
N ASP A 147 -4.94 -24.89 0.81
CA ASP A 147 -4.21 -26.14 0.56
C ASP A 147 -2.82 -25.86 -0.04
N LEU A 148 -2.74 -24.95 -0.99
CA LEU A 148 -1.49 -24.57 -1.65
C LEU A 148 -0.55 -23.80 -0.71
N GLN A 149 -1.09 -23.05 0.26
CA GLN A 149 -0.28 -22.36 1.28
C GLN A 149 0.54 -23.36 2.10
N VAL A 150 -0.07 -24.47 2.53
CA VAL A 150 0.62 -25.51 3.32
C VAL A 150 1.75 -26.15 2.51
N GLU A 151 1.47 -26.52 1.25
CA GLU A 151 2.47 -27.14 0.39
C GLU A 151 3.62 -26.19 0.06
N ILE A 152 3.32 -24.92 -0.24
CA ILE A 152 4.34 -23.92 -0.58
C ILE A 152 5.17 -23.56 0.65
N ALA A 153 4.57 -23.41 1.82
CA ALA A 153 5.31 -23.19 3.06
C ALA A 153 6.36 -24.27 3.28
N THR A 154 5.98 -25.55 3.12
CA THR A 154 6.92 -26.68 3.22
C THR A 154 8.03 -26.61 2.18
N LYS A 155 7.70 -26.31 0.91
CA LYS A 155 8.69 -26.22 -0.18
C LYS A 155 9.66 -25.05 -0.02
N LEU A 156 9.22 -23.96 0.60
CA LEU A 156 10.07 -22.81 0.92
C LEU A 156 10.85 -22.97 2.23
N GLY A 157 10.72 -24.14 2.92
CA GLY A 157 11.51 -24.47 4.09
C GLY A 157 10.96 -23.93 5.41
N TYR A 158 9.73 -23.43 5.44
CA TYR A 158 9.08 -23.03 6.70
C TYR A 158 8.80 -24.28 7.57
N GLN A 159 8.95 -24.11 8.87
CA GLN A 159 8.78 -25.20 9.85
C GLN A 159 7.83 -24.77 10.97
N ASP A 160 7.13 -25.76 11.53
CA ASP A 160 6.32 -25.54 12.71
C ASP A 160 7.19 -25.11 13.90
N THR A 161 6.68 -24.17 14.67
CA THR A 161 7.26 -23.74 15.95
C THR A 161 6.35 -24.19 17.09
N LYS A 162 6.80 -24.02 18.36
CA LYS A 162 5.93 -24.32 19.52
C LYS A 162 4.67 -23.46 19.56
N ALA A 163 4.69 -22.28 18.96
CA ALA A 163 3.62 -21.29 19.03
C ALA A 163 2.82 -21.15 17.72
N ARG A 164 3.40 -21.53 16.56
CA ARG A 164 2.81 -21.26 15.25
C ARG A 164 3.09 -22.38 14.25
N ARG A 165 2.15 -22.59 13.35
CA ARG A 165 2.31 -23.50 12.20
C ARG A 165 3.21 -22.87 11.13
N ALA A 166 3.92 -23.69 10.37
CA ALA A 166 4.74 -23.26 9.23
C ALA A 166 3.98 -22.36 8.24
N VAL A 167 2.75 -22.73 7.94
CA VAL A 167 1.87 -21.96 7.05
C VAL A 167 1.53 -20.57 7.59
N GLU A 168 1.36 -20.41 8.89
CA GLU A 168 1.07 -19.12 9.51
C GLU A 168 2.28 -18.18 9.47
N VAL A 169 3.49 -18.72 9.68
CA VAL A 169 4.75 -17.97 9.53
C VAL A 169 4.96 -17.56 8.08
N PHE A 170 4.77 -18.47 7.14
CA PHE A 170 4.86 -18.20 5.72
C PHE A 170 3.88 -17.09 5.28
N MET A 171 2.63 -17.16 5.71
CA MET A 171 1.64 -16.16 5.35
C MET A 171 1.89 -14.80 6.01
N GLN A 172 2.48 -14.77 7.21
CA GLN A 172 2.93 -13.52 7.82
C GLN A 172 4.01 -12.84 6.97
N ASP A 173 4.99 -13.59 6.46
CA ASP A 173 6.00 -13.08 5.54
C ASP A 173 5.36 -12.60 4.23
N TYR A 174 4.39 -13.36 3.69
CA TYR A 174 3.62 -12.94 2.51
C TYR A 174 2.98 -11.57 2.71
N PHE A 175 2.23 -11.37 3.79
CA PHE A 175 1.56 -10.09 4.05
C PHE A 175 2.56 -8.96 4.32
N THR A 176 3.69 -9.26 4.94
CA THR A 176 4.79 -8.31 5.12
C THR A 176 5.33 -7.84 3.76
N HIS A 177 5.59 -8.74 2.83
CA HIS A 177 6.04 -8.39 1.47
C HIS A 177 4.95 -7.65 0.68
N ALA A 178 3.69 -8.07 0.76
CA ALA A 178 2.58 -7.35 0.11
C ALA A 178 2.41 -5.92 0.63
N THR A 179 2.65 -5.69 1.93
CA THR A 179 2.66 -4.35 2.53
C THR A 179 3.81 -3.50 1.99
N ARG A 180 5.03 -4.06 1.90
CA ARG A 180 6.20 -3.40 1.30
C ARG A 180 5.93 -2.98 -0.16
N VAL A 181 5.33 -3.86 -0.97
CA VAL A 181 4.91 -3.54 -2.35
C VAL A 181 3.96 -2.35 -2.38
N GLY A 182 2.98 -2.32 -1.48
CA GLY A 182 2.04 -1.20 -1.38
C GLY A 182 2.70 0.12 -0.99
N ASP A 183 3.71 0.08 -0.11
CA ASP A 183 4.47 1.26 0.30
C ASP A 183 5.31 1.80 -0.85
N ILE A 184 6.04 0.92 -1.54
CA ILE A 184 6.84 1.26 -2.72
C ILE A 184 5.96 1.86 -3.80
N THR A 185 4.80 1.25 -4.07
CA THR A 185 3.82 1.78 -5.03
C THR A 185 3.40 3.20 -4.69
N ARG A 186 3.08 3.47 -3.43
CA ARG A 186 2.66 4.79 -2.96
C ARG A 186 3.79 5.82 -3.08
N ILE A 187 5.01 5.46 -2.68
CA ILE A 187 6.20 6.30 -2.79
C ILE A 187 6.43 6.71 -4.25
N PHE A 188 6.45 5.73 -5.14
CA PHE A 188 6.64 5.95 -6.57
C PHE A 188 5.56 6.86 -7.16
N LEU A 189 4.29 6.58 -6.91
CA LEU A 189 3.19 7.39 -7.44
C LEU A 189 3.23 8.83 -6.93
N THR A 190 3.62 9.05 -5.67
CA THR A 190 3.77 10.41 -5.13
C THR A 190 4.95 11.15 -5.78
N ALA A 191 6.08 10.45 -6.00
CA ALA A 191 7.20 11.03 -6.73
C ALA A 191 6.83 11.36 -8.19
N LEU A 192 6.02 10.52 -8.81
CA LEU A 192 5.47 10.74 -10.15
C LEU A 192 4.57 11.99 -10.20
N GLU A 193 3.62 12.10 -9.26
CA GLU A 193 2.75 13.27 -9.10
C GLU A 193 3.59 14.55 -8.95
N ALA A 194 4.65 14.52 -8.13
CA ALA A 194 5.54 15.66 -7.90
C ALA A 194 6.19 16.19 -9.18
N LYS A 195 6.61 15.29 -10.05
CA LYS A 195 7.30 15.63 -11.30
C LYS A 195 6.34 16.09 -12.40
N HIS A 196 5.09 15.62 -12.39
CA HIS A 196 4.14 15.85 -13.50
C HIS A 196 2.99 16.82 -13.18
N VAL A 197 2.72 17.14 -11.90
CA VAL A 197 1.64 18.07 -11.48
C VAL A 197 1.98 19.55 -11.76
N LYS A 198 3.09 19.88 -12.37
CA LYS A 198 3.39 21.27 -12.78
C LYS A 198 2.37 21.89 -13.75
N GLU A 199 1.40 21.15 -14.24
CA GLU A 199 0.46 21.57 -15.28
C GLU A 199 -1.03 21.60 -14.87
N MET A 200 -1.38 21.65 -13.57
CA MET A 200 -2.79 21.93 -13.23
C MET A 200 -3.11 23.40 -13.52
N PRO A 201 -4.20 23.68 -14.25
CA PRO A 201 -4.64 25.06 -14.52
C PRO A 201 -4.77 25.85 -13.22
N LEU A 202 -4.22 27.07 -13.19
CA LEU A 202 -4.27 28.01 -12.05
C LEU A 202 -5.68 28.14 -11.45
N LEU A 203 -6.71 28.08 -12.28
CA LEU A 203 -8.13 28.16 -11.87
C LEU A 203 -8.56 27.00 -10.94
N GLN A 204 -8.09 25.77 -11.17
CA GLN A 204 -8.42 24.64 -10.28
C GLN A 204 -7.68 24.70 -8.92
N ARG A 205 -6.53 25.38 -8.85
CA ARG A 205 -5.81 25.61 -7.59
C ARG A 205 -6.53 26.64 -6.71
N ILE A 206 -7.20 27.61 -7.29
CA ILE A 206 -7.88 28.71 -6.57
C ILE A 206 -9.20 28.21 -5.92
N PHE A 207 -9.90 27.28 -6.55
CA PHE A 207 -11.19 26.77 -6.04
C PHE A 207 -11.07 25.62 -5.01
N ARG A 208 -9.92 24.97 -4.88
CA ARG A 208 -9.70 24.00 -3.78
C ARG A 208 -9.19 24.73 -2.54
N ARG A 209 -10.07 25.03 -1.61
CA ARG A 209 -9.68 25.41 -0.25
C ARG A 209 -8.96 24.20 0.38
N LEU A 210 -7.62 24.23 0.38
CA LEU A 210 -6.86 23.27 1.16
C LEU A 210 -7.20 23.47 2.64
N PRO A 211 -7.41 22.38 3.40
CA PRO A 211 -7.66 22.49 4.82
C PRO A 211 -6.45 23.16 5.50
N GLN A 212 -6.72 24.05 6.44
CA GLN A 212 -5.66 24.63 7.26
C GLN A 212 -5.04 23.55 8.13
N VAL A 213 -3.72 23.39 8.02
CA VAL A 213 -2.92 22.51 8.87
C VAL A 213 -2.26 23.29 9.98
N LYS A 214 -2.12 22.64 11.15
CA LYS A 214 -1.45 23.23 12.31
C LYS A 214 0.07 23.19 12.12
N ASP A 215 0.81 24.05 12.83
CA ASP A 215 2.26 23.92 12.97
C ASP A 215 2.60 22.64 13.77
N PRO A 216 3.64 21.87 13.44
CA PRO A 216 4.70 22.05 12.43
C PRO A 216 4.40 21.41 11.04
N TYR A 217 3.12 21.19 10.69
CA TYR A 217 2.72 20.53 9.45
C TYR A 217 2.66 21.51 8.27
N THR A 218 2.71 20.95 7.07
CA THR A 218 2.52 21.66 5.79
C THR A 218 1.78 20.76 4.81
N VAL A 219 1.29 21.33 3.73
CA VAL A 219 0.69 20.57 2.62
C VAL A 219 1.65 20.57 1.45
N LEU A 220 2.13 19.39 1.10
CA LEU A 220 2.99 19.16 -0.06
C LEU A 220 2.28 18.20 -1.01
N GLN A 221 2.12 18.57 -2.28
CA GLN A 221 1.46 17.74 -3.29
C GLN A 221 0.08 17.22 -2.83
N ASN A 222 -0.73 18.10 -2.23
CA ASN A 222 -2.06 17.77 -1.71
C ASN A 222 -2.04 16.68 -0.60
N ARG A 223 -0.89 16.50 0.07
CA ARG A 223 -0.68 15.54 1.16
C ARG A 223 -0.13 16.25 2.39
N LEU A 224 -0.43 15.72 3.57
CA LEU A 224 0.10 16.21 4.83
C LEU A 224 1.58 15.86 4.94
N SER A 225 2.42 16.87 5.12
CA SER A 225 3.86 16.74 5.33
C SER A 225 4.31 17.60 6.51
N VAL A 226 5.58 17.62 6.79
CA VAL A 226 6.20 18.42 7.86
C VAL A 226 7.06 19.52 7.25
N LYS A 227 7.16 20.68 7.92
CA LYS A 227 7.93 21.83 7.44
C LYS A 227 9.46 21.59 7.53
N SER A 228 9.92 21.05 8.66
CA SER A 228 11.29 20.64 8.93
C SER A 228 11.28 19.36 9.74
N PHE A 229 12.16 18.42 9.38
CA PHE A 229 12.27 17.14 10.09
C PHE A 229 12.86 17.32 11.49
N GLU A 230 13.81 18.24 11.63
CA GLU A 230 14.47 18.57 12.90
C GLU A 230 13.44 19.16 13.87
N VAL A 231 12.74 20.22 13.48
CA VAL A 231 11.71 20.87 14.31
C VAL A 231 10.57 19.91 14.65
N PHE A 232 10.19 19.05 13.72
CA PHE A 232 9.14 18.05 13.98
C PHE A 232 9.55 17.05 15.07
N LEU A 233 10.82 16.64 15.12
CA LEU A 233 11.34 15.66 16.08
C LEU A 233 11.73 16.27 17.43
N GLU A 234 11.75 17.61 17.59
CA GLU A 234 11.92 18.26 18.89
C GLU A 234 10.86 17.83 19.91
N ASP A 235 9.64 17.55 19.43
CA ASP A 235 8.59 16.93 20.24
C ASP A 235 8.20 15.58 19.64
N LYS A 236 8.62 14.48 20.31
CA LYS A 236 8.32 13.11 19.84
C LYS A 236 6.82 12.82 19.72
N LEU A 237 5.94 13.55 20.42
CA LEU A 237 4.48 13.41 20.30
C LEU A 237 3.97 13.81 18.92
N ASN A 238 4.71 14.58 18.14
CA ASN A 238 4.35 14.91 16.77
C ASN A 238 4.26 13.68 15.88
N LEU A 239 4.94 12.58 16.22
CA LEU A 239 4.79 11.30 15.54
C LEU A 239 3.34 10.75 15.64
N LEU A 240 2.68 10.91 16.79
CA LEU A 240 1.26 10.56 16.98
C LEU A 240 0.33 11.63 16.37
N ARG A 241 0.63 12.90 16.63
CA ARG A 241 -0.19 14.03 16.13
C ARG A 241 -0.26 14.06 14.60
N LEU A 242 0.71 13.53 13.89
CA LEU A 242 0.68 13.42 12.42
C LEU A 242 -0.54 12.62 11.94
N PHE A 243 -0.86 11.53 12.62
CA PHE A 243 -2.03 10.70 12.28
C PHE A 243 -3.33 11.37 12.68
N GLU A 244 -3.36 12.03 13.82
CA GLU A 244 -4.52 12.84 14.26
C GLU A 244 -4.80 13.97 13.26
N GLU A 245 -3.77 14.71 12.85
CA GLU A 245 -3.89 15.82 11.90
C GLU A 245 -4.33 15.33 10.51
N ALA A 246 -3.86 14.16 10.09
CA ALA A 246 -4.28 13.52 8.84
C ALA A 246 -5.79 13.15 8.87
N LEU A 247 -6.31 12.69 10.02
CA LEU A 247 -7.74 12.44 10.18
C LEU A 247 -8.53 13.75 10.19
N ARG A 248 -8.09 14.74 10.98
CA ARG A 248 -8.76 16.04 11.12
C ARG A 248 -8.90 16.77 9.80
N THR A 249 -7.85 16.74 8.97
CA THR A 249 -7.81 17.45 7.69
C THR A 249 -8.35 16.66 6.51
N GLY A 250 -8.49 15.34 6.66
CA GLY A 250 -8.83 14.44 5.56
C GLY A 250 -7.67 14.19 4.57
N LEU A 251 -6.50 14.80 4.79
CA LEU A 251 -5.34 14.64 3.90
C LEU A 251 -4.68 13.27 4.06
N LEU A 252 -4.14 12.74 2.96
CA LEU A 252 -3.23 11.60 3.00
C LEU A 252 -1.84 12.07 3.47
N ILE A 253 -1.13 11.24 4.20
CA ILE A 253 0.23 11.56 4.66
C ILE A 253 1.22 11.45 3.49
N HIS A 254 2.13 12.42 3.37
CA HIS A 254 3.18 12.41 2.36
C HIS A 254 4.20 11.29 2.65
N PRO A 255 4.76 10.61 1.62
CA PRO A 255 5.74 9.55 1.82
C PRO A 255 6.94 9.95 2.68
N ASP A 256 7.46 11.16 2.55
CA ASP A 256 8.59 11.60 3.37
C ASP A 256 8.24 11.71 4.86
N ALA A 257 7.03 12.15 5.19
CA ALA A 257 6.55 12.14 6.57
C ALA A 257 6.33 10.70 7.09
N MET A 258 5.90 9.78 6.22
CA MET A 258 5.82 8.36 6.57
C MET A 258 7.19 7.73 6.79
N ARG A 259 8.18 8.04 5.92
CA ARG A 259 9.58 7.62 6.09
C ARG A 259 10.16 8.14 7.41
N LEU A 260 9.82 9.38 7.77
CA LEU A 260 10.24 9.99 9.04
C LEU A 260 9.69 9.20 10.24
N VAL A 261 8.41 8.83 10.22
CA VAL A 261 7.80 7.98 11.26
C VAL A 261 8.52 6.63 11.33
N SER A 262 8.65 5.92 10.19
CA SER A 262 9.28 4.60 10.16
C SER A 262 10.75 4.61 10.63
N ALA A 263 11.50 5.67 10.32
CA ALA A 263 12.88 5.82 10.76
C ALA A 263 13.00 6.10 12.28
N ASN A 264 11.93 6.61 12.90
CA ASN A 264 11.91 7.02 14.30
C ASN A 264 10.94 6.19 15.16
N ILE A 265 10.64 4.95 14.75
CA ILE A 265 9.78 4.03 15.51
C ILE A 265 10.27 3.79 16.93
N HIS A 266 11.59 3.83 17.15
CA HIS A 266 12.20 3.66 18.47
C HIS A 266 11.80 4.75 19.48
N LEU A 267 11.29 5.91 19.01
CA LEU A 267 10.78 6.98 19.88
C LEU A 267 9.40 6.68 20.49
N PHE A 268 8.71 5.64 20.00
CA PHE A 268 7.53 5.09 20.67
C PHE A 268 7.94 4.21 21.87
N ASP A 269 8.68 4.81 22.79
CA ASP A 269 9.25 4.19 23.98
C ASP A 269 8.27 4.11 25.15
N ASP A 270 8.71 3.53 26.27
CA ASP A 270 7.89 3.42 27.50
C ASP A 270 7.50 4.78 28.05
N GLU A 271 8.37 5.77 27.94
CA GLU A 271 8.07 7.13 28.38
C GLU A 271 6.91 7.74 27.57
N MET A 272 6.93 7.62 26.24
CA MET A 272 5.83 8.06 25.37
C MET A 272 4.53 7.32 25.70
N ARG A 273 4.58 6.00 25.91
CA ARG A 273 3.39 5.18 26.24
C ARG A 273 2.76 5.59 27.56
N GLN A 274 3.55 6.02 28.54
CA GLN A 274 3.09 6.47 29.86
C GLN A 274 2.70 7.96 29.88
N ASP A 275 3.06 8.73 28.86
CA ASP A 275 2.74 10.14 28.76
C ASP A 275 1.22 10.34 28.61
N LYS A 276 0.62 11.13 29.51
CA LYS A 276 -0.82 11.39 29.52
C LYS A 276 -1.31 12.11 28.26
N GLU A 277 -0.46 12.97 27.69
CA GLU A 277 -0.78 13.68 26.46
C GLU A 277 -0.73 12.74 25.25
N ALA A 278 0.25 11.81 25.17
CA ALA A 278 0.28 10.76 24.16
C ALA A 278 -0.98 9.88 24.21
N GLN A 279 -1.36 9.45 25.41
CA GLN A 279 -2.59 8.67 25.62
C GLN A 279 -3.84 9.46 25.21
N ARG A 280 -3.90 10.76 25.51
CA ARG A 280 -5.00 11.64 25.09
C ARG A 280 -5.07 11.76 23.57
N ILE A 281 -3.92 12.01 22.90
CA ILE A 281 -3.84 12.11 21.43
C ILE A 281 -4.32 10.80 20.79
N PHE A 282 -3.87 9.65 21.30
CA PHE A 282 -4.28 8.36 20.75
C PHE A 282 -5.78 8.11 20.96
N MET A 283 -6.33 8.43 22.13
CA MET A 283 -7.77 8.34 22.36
C MET A 283 -8.57 9.31 21.49
N ASP A 284 -8.10 10.55 21.30
CA ASP A 284 -8.73 11.52 20.40
C ASP A 284 -8.73 11.00 18.94
N LEU A 285 -7.63 10.35 18.50
CA LEU A 285 -7.53 9.70 17.21
C LEU A 285 -8.61 8.61 17.03
N LEU A 286 -8.88 7.83 18.07
CA LEU A 286 -9.87 6.75 18.02
C LEU A 286 -11.32 7.26 17.98
N ILE A 287 -11.64 8.35 18.72
CA ILE A 287 -13.03 8.69 18.99
C ILE A 287 -13.48 10.06 18.50
N LYS A 288 -12.58 10.97 18.13
CA LYS A 288 -12.90 12.40 17.90
C LYS A 288 -13.08 12.77 16.43
N HIS A 289 -12.36 12.11 15.52
CA HIS A 289 -12.25 12.52 14.13
C HIS A 289 -13.01 11.61 13.15
N GLY A 290 -14.13 11.05 13.58
CA GLY A 290 -14.96 10.15 12.78
C GLY A 290 -14.40 8.72 12.72
N ASN A 291 -14.24 8.14 11.53
CA ASN A 291 -13.74 6.78 11.41
C ASN A 291 -12.21 6.74 11.50
N PRO A 292 -11.64 6.09 12.53
CA PRO A 292 -10.19 6.02 12.73
C PRO A 292 -9.46 5.01 11.81
N GLU A 293 -10.21 4.20 11.06
CA GLU A 293 -9.68 3.10 10.23
C GLU A 293 -8.45 3.51 9.42
N ARG A 294 -8.53 4.65 8.71
CA ARG A 294 -7.44 5.10 7.84
C ARG A 294 -6.15 5.40 8.62
N ALA A 295 -6.26 5.99 9.80
CA ALA A 295 -5.09 6.27 10.63
C ALA A 295 -4.53 5.00 11.26
N LEU A 296 -5.38 4.14 11.84
CA LEU A 296 -4.97 2.87 12.43
C LEU A 296 -4.27 1.97 11.41
N ARG A 297 -4.85 1.83 10.20
CA ARG A 297 -4.24 1.06 9.13
C ARG A 297 -2.87 1.63 8.75
N ARG A 298 -2.74 2.96 8.68
CA ARG A 298 -1.46 3.60 8.39
C ARG A 298 -0.45 3.43 9.52
N MET A 299 -0.87 3.57 10.77
CA MET A 299 -0.02 3.29 11.93
C MET A 299 0.45 1.84 11.95
N ASN A 300 -0.44 0.89 11.64
CA ASN A 300 -0.10 -0.53 11.56
C ASN A 300 0.93 -0.81 10.45
N GLU A 301 0.70 -0.31 9.25
CA GLU A 301 1.62 -0.47 8.11
C GLU A 301 3.02 0.12 8.38
N LEU A 302 3.12 1.21 9.15
CA LEU A 302 4.39 1.85 9.52
C LEU A 302 5.02 1.26 10.79
N GLY A 303 4.35 0.33 11.47
CA GLY A 303 4.80 -0.24 12.74
C GLY A 303 4.51 0.64 13.98
N ALA A 304 3.94 1.84 13.78
CA ALA A 304 3.67 2.77 14.87
C ALA A 304 2.58 2.27 15.84
N LEU A 305 1.59 1.51 15.34
CA LEU A 305 0.53 0.97 16.19
C LEU A 305 1.08 -0.04 17.20
N ALA A 306 1.84 -1.01 16.73
CA ALA A 306 2.46 -2.03 17.59
C ALA A 306 3.59 -1.44 18.47
N ALA A 307 4.28 -0.39 18.01
CA ALA A 307 5.26 0.31 18.85
C ALA A 307 4.58 1.10 19.97
N PHE A 308 3.39 1.68 19.75
CA PHE A 308 2.64 2.38 20.80
C PHE A 308 1.84 1.45 21.70
N ILE A 309 1.31 0.35 21.16
CA ILE A 309 0.60 -0.72 21.89
C ILE A 309 1.35 -2.03 21.64
N PRO A 310 2.34 -2.40 22.49
CA PRO A 310 3.15 -3.60 22.29
C PRO A 310 2.33 -4.89 22.23
N GLU A 311 1.20 -4.94 22.92
CA GLU A 311 0.26 -6.07 22.91
C GLU A 311 -0.35 -6.33 21.52
N PHE A 312 -0.35 -5.32 20.63
CA PHE A 312 -0.80 -5.46 19.26
C PHE A 312 0.24 -6.16 18.36
N GLN A 313 1.53 -6.14 18.74
CA GLN A 313 2.62 -6.72 17.93
C GLN A 313 2.42 -8.19 17.54
N PRO A 314 1.96 -9.10 18.42
CA PRO A 314 1.78 -10.51 18.07
C PRO A 314 0.76 -10.74 16.93
N ILE A 315 -0.21 -9.87 16.79
CA ILE A 315 -1.29 -10.02 15.80
C ILE A 315 -1.00 -9.33 14.45
N VAL A 316 0.08 -8.55 14.34
CA VAL A 316 0.46 -7.86 13.10
C VAL A 316 0.72 -8.86 11.98
N ALA A 317 0.01 -8.69 10.87
CA ALA A 317 0.03 -9.58 9.71
C ALA A 317 -0.24 -11.07 10.05
N MET A 318 -0.79 -11.35 11.24
CA MET A 318 -1.06 -12.70 11.71
C MET A 318 -2.27 -13.27 10.98
N MET A 319 -2.10 -14.41 10.34
CA MET A 319 -3.19 -15.20 9.80
C MET A 319 -3.49 -16.36 10.75
N GLN A 320 -4.75 -16.53 11.11
CA GLN A 320 -5.23 -17.78 11.69
C GLN A 320 -5.60 -18.74 10.57
N PHE A 321 -4.93 -19.89 10.51
CA PHE A 321 -5.18 -20.88 9.47
C PHE A 321 -6.49 -21.63 9.74
N ASN A 322 -7.60 -20.95 9.41
CA ASN A 322 -8.95 -21.53 9.43
C ASN A 322 -9.82 -20.87 8.35
N MET A 323 -10.89 -21.56 7.95
CA MET A 323 -11.80 -21.11 6.87
C MET A 323 -12.84 -20.06 7.31
N TYR A 324 -12.83 -19.65 8.58
CA TYR A 324 -13.85 -18.72 9.11
C TYR A 324 -13.45 -17.25 8.98
N HIS A 325 -12.16 -16.97 8.82
CA HIS A 325 -11.66 -15.60 8.76
C HIS A 325 -11.20 -15.26 7.34
N SER A 326 -11.62 -14.10 6.86
CA SER A 326 -11.25 -13.59 5.52
C SER A 326 -10.04 -12.66 5.54
N TYR A 327 -9.60 -12.22 6.73
CA TYR A 327 -8.54 -11.22 6.93
C TYR A 327 -7.53 -11.66 7.97
N THR A 328 -6.34 -11.03 7.98
CA THR A 328 -5.40 -11.11 9.10
C THR A 328 -6.02 -10.55 10.38
N VAL A 329 -5.54 -10.97 11.55
CA VAL A 329 -6.13 -10.60 12.84
C VAL A 329 -6.08 -9.09 13.08
N ASP A 330 -4.95 -8.45 12.78
CA ASP A 330 -4.79 -7.00 12.85
C ASP A 330 -5.76 -6.24 11.93
N GLU A 331 -5.90 -6.68 10.67
CA GLU A 331 -6.84 -6.07 9.74
C GLU A 331 -8.29 -6.29 10.18
N HIS A 332 -8.62 -7.48 10.68
CA HIS A 332 -9.95 -7.77 11.24
C HIS A 332 -10.27 -6.84 12.40
N THR A 333 -9.32 -6.64 13.31
CA THR A 333 -9.44 -5.69 14.44
C THR A 333 -9.73 -4.28 13.95
N ILE A 334 -8.97 -3.79 12.96
CA ILE A 334 -9.19 -2.45 12.38
C ILE A 334 -10.55 -2.36 11.69
N GLN A 335 -11.00 -3.42 11.02
CA GLN A 335 -12.33 -3.48 10.40
C GLN A 335 -13.46 -3.45 11.46
N CYS A 336 -13.31 -4.15 12.58
CA CYS A 336 -14.27 -4.08 13.69
C CYS A 336 -14.41 -2.65 14.23
N ILE A 337 -13.30 -1.95 14.40
CA ILE A 337 -13.29 -0.54 14.84
C ILE A 337 -13.96 0.36 13.79
N SER A 338 -13.69 0.12 12.50
CA SER A 338 -14.34 0.85 11.40
C SER A 338 -15.85 0.65 11.40
N ASN A 339 -16.30 -0.59 11.58
CA ASN A 339 -17.72 -0.91 11.62
C ASN A 339 -18.39 -0.28 12.86
N LEU A 340 -17.74 -0.29 14.03
CA LEU A 340 -18.23 0.41 15.21
C LEU A 340 -18.42 1.90 14.93
N ALA A 341 -17.44 2.56 14.29
CA ALA A 341 -17.53 3.96 13.91
C ALA A 341 -18.66 4.24 12.89
N LYS A 342 -18.94 3.32 11.97
CA LYS A 342 -20.06 3.42 11.02
C LYS A 342 -21.41 3.26 11.73
N ILE A 343 -21.51 2.32 12.68
CA ILE A 343 -22.72 2.11 13.48
C ILE A 343 -23.03 3.37 14.31
N GLU A 344 -22.02 3.97 14.94
CA GLU A 344 -22.18 5.24 15.70
C GLU A 344 -22.70 6.40 14.83
N ARG A 345 -22.33 6.43 13.54
CA ARG A 345 -22.78 7.46 12.59
C ARG A 345 -24.06 7.09 11.86
N GLU A 346 -24.72 6.00 12.28
CA GLU A 346 -25.95 5.50 11.71
C GLU A 346 -25.84 5.06 10.23
N GLU A 347 -24.62 4.86 9.72
CA GLU A 347 -24.39 4.43 8.33
C GLU A 347 -24.79 2.97 8.09
N LEU A 348 -24.88 2.14 9.15
CA LEU A 348 -25.27 0.74 9.11
C LEU A 348 -26.62 0.46 9.81
N MET A 349 -27.48 1.47 9.92
CA MET A 349 -28.74 1.34 10.67
C MET A 349 -29.68 0.30 10.04
N GLU A 350 -29.72 0.21 8.72
CA GLU A 350 -30.58 -0.77 8.01
C GLU A 350 -30.03 -2.19 8.13
N GLU A 351 -28.69 -2.34 8.10
CA GLU A 351 -28.05 -3.66 8.14
C GLU A 351 -27.90 -4.17 9.60
N LEU A 352 -27.68 -3.29 10.55
CA LEU A 352 -27.42 -3.59 11.97
C LEU A 352 -28.30 -2.78 12.92
N PRO A 353 -29.64 -2.91 12.86
CA PRO A 353 -30.57 -2.08 13.61
C PRO A 353 -30.45 -2.27 15.13
N ILE A 354 -30.18 -3.50 15.60
CA ILE A 354 -30.04 -3.80 17.04
C ILE A 354 -28.79 -3.13 17.60
N ALA A 355 -27.63 -3.28 16.95
CA ALA A 355 -26.37 -2.67 17.38
C ALA A 355 -26.48 -1.14 17.42
N SER A 356 -27.08 -0.53 16.37
CA SER A 356 -27.36 0.90 16.30
C SER A 356 -28.24 1.38 17.45
N SER A 357 -29.29 0.61 17.78
CA SER A 357 -30.20 0.91 18.92
C SER A 357 -29.48 0.85 20.28
N ILE A 358 -28.57 -0.13 20.48
CA ILE A 358 -27.82 -0.26 21.73
C ILE A 358 -26.86 0.91 21.91
N LEU A 359 -26.14 1.30 20.88
CA LEU A 359 -25.19 2.42 20.92
C LEU A 359 -25.89 3.77 21.19
N LYS A 360 -27.09 3.99 20.64
CA LYS A 360 -27.90 5.17 20.92
C LYS A 360 -28.30 5.30 22.39
N LYS A 361 -28.48 4.22 23.14
CA LYS A 361 -28.82 4.20 24.55
C LYS A 361 -27.67 4.64 25.48
N GLY A 362 -26.49 4.89 24.95
CA GLY A 362 -25.33 5.38 25.66
C GLY A 362 -24.38 4.25 26.08
N ALA A 363 -23.37 4.00 25.25
CA ALA A 363 -22.24 3.14 25.57
C ALA A 363 -20.98 3.98 25.82
N ASN A 364 -20.09 3.51 26.69
CA ASN A 364 -18.82 4.18 26.91
C ASN A 364 -17.90 3.96 25.71
N ARG A 365 -17.79 4.95 24.84
CA ARG A 365 -17.00 4.89 23.61
C ARG A 365 -15.54 4.53 23.86
N ARG A 366 -14.93 5.09 24.92
CA ARG A 366 -13.53 4.79 25.26
C ARG A 366 -13.34 3.31 25.53
N ILE A 367 -14.21 2.71 26.33
CA ILE A 367 -14.16 1.28 26.65
C ILE A 367 -14.35 0.45 25.39
N LEU A 368 -15.37 0.76 24.57
CA LEU A 368 -15.66 -0.01 23.36
C LEU A 368 -14.48 -0.03 22.37
N TYR A 369 -13.94 1.14 22.05
CA TYR A 369 -12.82 1.23 21.11
C TYR A 369 -11.54 0.60 21.65
N SER A 370 -11.25 0.77 22.96
CA SER A 370 -10.07 0.15 23.58
C SER A 370 -10.18 -1.36 23.65
N SER A 371 -11.37 -1.91 24.00
CA SER A 371 -11.56 -3.35 24.07
C SER A 371 -11.54 -4.07 22.73
N LEU A 372 -11.74 -3.36 21.62
CA LEU A 372 -11.55 -3.91 20.27
C LEU A 372 -10.10 -3.95 19.86
N LEU A 373 -9.23 -3.10 20.43
CA LEU A 373 -7.79 -3.09 20.13
C LEU A 373 -6.99 -4.12 20.94
N LEU A 374 -7.49 -4.51 22.11
CA LEU A 374 -6.85 -5.44 23.04
C LEU A 374 -7.41 -6.85 22.91
#